data_3eec059b1518758bf3dacd645b093a8e
#
_entry.id   3eec059b1518758bf3dacd645b093a8e
#
_cell.length_a   1.000
_cell.length_b   1.000
_cell.length_c   1.000
_cell.angle_alpha   90.00
_cell.angle_beta   90.00
_cell.angle_gamma   90.00
#
_symmetry.space_group_name_H-M   'P 1'
#
loop_
_entity.id
_entity.type
_entity.pdbx_description
1 polymer ?
#
loop_
_entity_poly.entity_id
_entity_poly.type
_entity_poly.pdbx_seq_one_letter_code
_entity_poly.pdbx_strand_id
1 'polypeptide(L)'
;MGPEYPDSYPNNVECRWVIRAAGPATVKLVFADFQMEGNEECTYDYVVVLGGPGPAHGHHYCGSTRPPTLVSLGHELQVVFKSDFNIGGRGFKAYYFSGECQEVYTAVRGNFSSPQYPSSYPNNIHCHWTIRLPPGYRVKVFFLDLDLEGPSSLTRTCDFDHLAAFDGASEEAPLLGNWCGHHLPAPVTSSHNQLLLLLHTDRSTTRRGFSVAYIGVVPVNVSCSRTDFQILISAQALAPLERTKVYLGSRSCAAQEVGSTFRIQARFDTCGTESQRRNNTSVIVSVLYIDFSAGGQEDIHEYEVRCEPRRKEASIHLLSGSDWLGPYAATAEHLQEAPPRDEVEALEGPVAMVTQDTSDIVFLGLCILAGVLMVIAIVVLMLL
;
A
#
# COMPACT_ATOMS: atom_id res chain seq x y z
N MET A 1 -6.34 -26.08 10.02
CA MET A 1 -5.27 -27.07 9.82
C MET A 1 -5.87 -28.44 10.04
N GLY A 2 -5.40 -29.46 9.33
CA GLY A 2 -5.73 -30.87 9.58
C GLY A 2 -5.32 -31.32 10.97
N PRO A 3 -5.82 -32.49 11.43
CA PRO A 3 -5.43 -33.05 12.73
C PRO A 3 -3.90 -33.25 12.79
N GLU A 4 -3.28 -32.91 13.91
CA GLU A 4 -1.84 -33.08 14.20
C GLU A 4 -0.85 -32.45 13.20
N TYR A 5 -1.32 -31.68 12.20
CA TYR A 5 -0.44 -31.01 11.26
C TYR A 5 0.63 -30.15 11.97
N PRO A 6 1.94 -30.23 11.62
CA PRO A 6 2.52 -30.87 10.42
C PRO A 6 2.92 -32.36 10.58
N ASP A 7 2.63 -32.97 11.71
CA ASP A 7 2.87 -34.38 11.93
C ASP A 7 1.85 -35.23 11.17
N SER A 8 2.05 -36.57 11.15
CA SER A 8 1.15 -37.48 10.46
C SER A 8 -0.21 -37.50 11.15
N TYR A 9 -1.28 -37.30 10.41
CA TYR A 9 -2.63 -37.38 10.95
C TYR A 9 -2.98 -38.78 11.40
N PRO A 10 -3.86 -38.93 12.42
CA PRO A 10 -4.28 -40.26 12.91
C PRO A 10 -5.20 -40.98 11.93
N ASN A 11 -5.15 -42.30 11.95
CA ASN A 11 -6.03 -43.16 11.17
C ASN A 11 -7.45 -43.26 11.80
N ASN A 12 -8.44 -43.59 11.00
CA ASN A 12 -9.84 -43.80 11.40
C ASN A 12 -10.47 -42.58 12.07
N VAL A 13 -10.18 -41.36 11.59
CA VAL A 13 -10.78 -40.13 12.11
C VAL A 13 -11.62 -39.44 11.06
N GLU A 14 -12.67 -38.78 11.53
CA GLU A 14 -13.45 -37.85 10.76
C GLU A 14 -13.50 -36.51 11.51
N CYS A 15 -13.03 -35.45 10.87
CA CYS A 15 -13.06 -34.11 11.43
C CYS A 15 -13.88 -33.20 10.53
N ARG A 16 -14.67 -32.32 11.14
CA ARG A 16 -15.54 -31.40 10.42
C ARG A 16 -15.38 -29.98 10.94
N TRP A 17 -15.11 -29.04 10.03
CA TRP A 17 -15.06 -27.62 10.30
C TRP A 17 -16.17 -26.91 9.54
N VAL A 18 -16.93 -26.08 10.24
CA VAL A 18 -17.95 -25.21 9.67
C VAL A 18 -17.44 -23.78 9.76
N ILE A 19 -17.25 -23.16 8.61
CA ILE A 19 -16.74 -21.80 8.48
C ILE A 19 -17.90 -20.92 8.05
N ARG A 20 -18.21 -19.88 8.84
CA ARG A 20 -19.29 -18.93 8.56
C ARG A 20 -18.74 -17.54 8.43
N ALA A 21 -19.08 -16.88 7.32
CA ALA A 21 -18.86 -15.47 7.13
C ALA A 21 -19.93 -14.65 7.86
N ALA A 22 -19.61 -13.43 8.23
CA ALA A 22 -20.58 -12.49 8.75
C ALA A 22 -21.48 -11.93 7.63
N GLY A 23 -22.79 -11.89 7.86
CA GLY A 23 -23.76 -11.37 6.88
C GLY A 23 -23.84 -12.19 5.58
N PRO A 24 -24.07 -11.56 4.45
CA PRO A 24 -24.21 -12.24 3.16
C PRO A 24 -22.87 -12.55 2.46
N ALA A 25 -21.74 -12.26 3.11
CA ALA A 25 -20.42 -12.48 2.53
C ALA A 25 -20.13 -13.96 2.27
N THR A 26 -19.38 -14.25 1.22
CA THR A 26 -18.90 -15.59 0.88
C THR A 26 -17.67 -15.98 1.69
N VAL A 27 -17.40 -17.27 1.81
CA VAL A 27 -16.16 -17.82 2.40
C VAL A 27 -15.25 -18.26 1.28
N LYS A 28 -14.01 -17.76 1.29
CA LYS A 28 -12.93 -18.21 0.42
C LYS A 28 -11.99 -19.10 1.22
N LEU A 29 -11.69 -20.32 0.72
CA LEU A 29 -10.80 -21.30 1.34
C LEU A 29 -9.59 -21.53 0.43
N VAL A 30 -8.39 -21.39 0.99
CA VAL A 30 -7.10 -21.56 0.28
C VAL A 30 -6.27 -22.60 1.02
N PHE A 31 -5.85 -23.65 0.33
CA PHE A 31 -4.93 -24.64 0.87
C PHE A 31 -3.48 -24.19 0.66
N ALA A 32 -2.73 -23.99 1.74
CA ALA A 32 -1.32 -23.62 1.71
C ALA A 32 -0.41 -24.84 1.60
N ASP A 33 -0.80 -25.95 2.23
CA ASP A 33 -0.10 -27.23 2.13
C ASP A 33 -1.15 -28.36 2.10
N PHE A 34 -0.82 -29.44 1.36
CA PHE A 34 -1.71 -30.58 1.19
C PHE A 34 -0.91 -31.85 0.86
N GLN A 35 -1.01 -32.87 1.71
CA GLN A 35 -0.39 -34.17 1.50
C GLN A 35 -1.14 -35.26 2.26
N MET A 36 -1.86 -36.06 1.53
CA MET A 36 -2.66 -37.16 2.05
C MET A 36 -2.35 -38.43 1.29
N GLU A 37 -2.81 -39.56 1.80
CA GLU A 37 -2.91 -40.78 0.97
C GLU A 37 -3.73 -40.46 -0.29
N GLY A 38 -3.35 -41.03 -1.44
CA GLY A 38 -4.01 -40.73 -2.69
C GLY A 38 -4.24 -41.95 -3.58
N ASN A 39 -5.42 -41.94 -4.20
CA ASN A 39 -5.74 -42.82 -5.34
C ASN A 39 -6.58 -42.01 -6.34
N GLU A 40 -6.86 -42.59 -7.51
CA GLU A 40 -7.59 -41.90 -8.58
C GLU A 40 -8.99 -41.40 -8.19
N GLU A 41 -9.68 -42.10 -7.25
CA GLU A 41 -11.04 -41.81 -6.86
C GLU A 41 -11.14 -41.17 -5.45
N CYS A 42 -10.03 -40.93 -4.78
CA CYS A 42 -9.98 -40.42 -3.39
C CYS A 42 -10.91 -41.22 -2.43
N THR A 43 -10.82 -42.56 -2.47
CA THR A 43 -11.69 -43.45 -1.68
C THR A 43 -11.15 -43.80 -0.29
N TYR A 44 -9.85 -43.58 -0.04
CA TYR A 44 -9.18 -43.85 1.24
C TYR A 44 -9.24 -42.61 2.13
N ASP A 45 -8.20 -41.79 2.08
CA ASP A 45 -8.13 -40.56 2.84
C ASP A 45 -8.49 -39.37 1.95
N TYR A 46 -9.32 -38.46 2.44
CA TYR A 46 -9.74 -37.33 1.66
C TYR A 46 -10.16 -36.13 2.48
N VAL A 47 -10.10 -34.96 1.83
CA VAL A 47 -10.82 -33.77 2.24
C VAL A 47 -11.96 -33.52 1.25
N VAL A 48 -13.15 -33.30 1.74
CA VAL A 48 -14.28 -32.82 0.94
C VAL A 48 -14.72 -31.46 1.42
N VAL A 49 -15.01 -30.56 0.47
CA VAL A 49 -15.50 -29.23 0.78
C VAL A 49 -16.91 -29.07 0.23
N LEU A 50 -17.82 -28.72 1.13
CA LEU A 50 -19.26 -28.57 0.87
C LEU A 50 -19.63 -27.07 0.96
N GLY A 51 -20.65 -26.66 0.19
CA GLY A 51 -21.10 -25.26 0.16
C GLY A 51 -20.41 -24.40 -0.91
N GLY A 52 -19.44 -24.95 -1.65
CA GLY A 52 -18.83 -24.34 -2.82
C GLY A 52 -19.56 -24.69 -4.13
N PRO A 53 -19.08 -24.15 -5.28
CA PRO A 53 -19.57 -24.53 -6.60
C PRO A 53 -19.22 -26.00 -6.89
N GLY A 54 -20.15 -26.75 -7.47
CA GLY A 54 -19.96 -28.17 -7.81
C GLY A 54 -21.08 -29.05 -7.30
N PRO A 55 -20.84 -30.38 -7.25
CA PRO A 55 -21.88 -31.35 -6.82
C PRO A 55 -22.26 -31.11 -5.35
N ALA A 56 -23.50 -31.40 -5.00
CA ALA A 56 -24.03 -31.19 -3.63
C ALA A 56 -23.26 -31.98 -2.55
N HIS A 57 -22.60 -33.09 -2.92
CA HIS A 57 -21.73 -33.89 -2.05
C HIS A 57 -20.27 -33.44 -2.04
N GLY A 58 -19.93 -32.33 -2.73
CA GLY A 58 -18.58 -31.76 -2.81
C GLY A 58 -17.62 -32.54 -3.71
N HIS A 59 -16.44 -31.97 -3.92
CA HIS A 59 -15.31 -32.68 -4.53
C HIS A 59 -14.40 -33.25 -3.46
N HIS A 60 -13.97 -34.50 -3.64
CA HIS A 60 -12.96 -35.13 -2.82
C HIS A 60 -11.57 -34.76 -3.30
N TYR A 61 -10.70 -34.40 -2.38
CA TYR A 61 -9.31 -34.06 -2.61
C TYR A 61 -8.42 -35.01 -1.81
N CYS A 62 -7.44 -35.64 -2.45
CA CYS A 62 -6.46 -36.52 -1.86
C CYS A 62 -5.09 -36.41 -2.55
N GLY A 63 -4.10 -37.19 -2.12
CA GLY A 63 -2.76 -37.18 -2.67
C GLY A 63 -1.97 -35.94 -2.28
N SER A 64 -1.06 -35.52 -3.14
CA SER A 64 -0.15 -34.38 -2.90
C SER A 64 -0.46 -33.15 -3.75
N THR A 65 -1.47 -33.23 -4.62
CA THR A 65 -1.89 -32.09 -5.42
C THR A 65 -2.73 -31.15 -4.58
N ARG A 66 -2.29 -29.90 -4.49
CA ARG A 66 -2.99 -28.88 -3.71
C ARG A 66 -4.35 -28.57 -4.33
N PRO A 67 -5.47 -28.64 -3.58
CA PRO A 67 -6.76 -28.23 -4.09
C PRO A 67 -6.76 -26.77 -4.58
N PRO A 68 -7.59 -26.45 -5.58
CA PRO A 68 -7.75 -25.05 -6.02
C PRO A 68 -8.36 -24.21 -4.90
N THR A 69 -8.26 -22.89 -5.04
CA THR A 69 -9.00 -21.97 -4.17
C THR A 69 -10.50 -22.18 -4.34
N LEU A 70 -11.22 -22.36 -3.24
CA LEU A 70 -12.65 -22.61 -3.21
C LEU A 70 -13.40 -21.41 -2.63
N VAL A 71 -14.52 -21.04 -3.26
CA VAL A 71 -15.39 -19.94 -2.79
C VAL A 71 -16.77 -20.54 -2.53
N SER A 72 -17.37 -20.24 -1.37
CA SER A 72 -18.71 -20.69 -1.05
C SER A 72 -19.77 -20.03 -1.92
N LEU A 73 -20.89 -20.72 -2.16
CA LEU A 73 -22.06 -20.15 -2.82
C LEU A 73 -22.86 -19.21 -1.91
N GLY A 74 -22.70 -19.34 -0.60
CA GLY A 74 -23.35 -18.54 0.42
C GLY A 74 -22.39 -18.21 1.56
N HIS A 75 -22.92 -17.85 2.70
CA HIS A 75 -22.13 -17.42 3.88
C HIS A 75 -21.51 -18.57 4.68
N GLU A 76 -21.67 -19.82 4.26
CA GLU A 76 -21.14 -21.00 4.96
C GLU A 76 -20.39 -21.92 4.01
N LEU A 77 -19.27 -22.48 4.50
CA LEU A 77 -18.48 -23.48 3.84
C LEU A 77 -18.10 -24.55 4.88
N GLN A 78 -18.22 -25.81 4.51
CA GLN A 78 -17.91 -26.93 5.39
C GLN A 78 -16.76 -27.74 4.82
N VAL A 79 -15.76 -28.00 5.64
CA VAL A 79 -14.61 -28.85 5.33
C VAL A 79 -14.72 -30.12 6.14
N VAL A 80 -14.70 -31.26 5.48
CA VAL A 80 -14.70 -32.58 6.13
C VAL A 80 -13.43 -33.29 5.74
N PHE A 81 -12.66 -33.71 6.73
CA PHE A 81 -11.48 -34.56 6.58
C PHE A 81 -11.87 -35.98 7.04
N LYS A 82 -11.43 -36.96 6.30
CA LYS A 82 -11.61 -38.39 6.67
C LYS A 82 -10.33 -39.15 6.36
N SER A 83 -9.94 -40.00 7.29
CA SER A 83 -8.88 -41.01 7.12
C SER A 83 -9.40 -42.43 7.36
N ASP A 84 -8.82 -43.39 6.63
CA ASP A 84 -9.10 -44.80 6.82
C ASP A 84 -8.16 -45.42 7.90
N PHE A 85 -7.99 -46.75 7.89
CA PHE A 85 -7.24 -47.48 8.91
C PHE A 85 -5.74 -47.61 8.62
N ASN A 86 -5.27 -47.12 7.48
CA ASN A 86 -3.92 -47.39 6.99
C ASN A 86 -3.24 -46.05 6.59
N ILE A 87 -2.17 -46.06 5.94
CA ILE A 87 -1.29 -45.02 5.41
C ILE A 87 -1.67 -43.57 5.71
N GLY A 88 -1.05 -42.99 6.75
CA GLY A 88 -1.23 -41.57 7.06
C GLY A 88 -0.34 -40.66 6.20
N GLY A 89 -0.60 -39.38 6.27
CA GLY A 89 0.19 -38.31 5.63
C GLY A 89 0.22 -37.05 6.52
N ARG A 90 0.92 -36.04 6.05
CA ARG A 90 1.05 -34.78 6.79
C ARG A 90 -0.28 -34.02 6.92
N GLY A 91 -1.28 -34.34 6.10
CA GLY A 91 -2.56 -33.67 6.10
C GLY A 91 -2.53 -32.34 5.33
N PHE A 92 -3.18 -31.31 5.88
CA PHE A 92 -3.30 -30.04 5.20
C PHE A 92 -3.19 -28.83 6.14
N LYS A 93 -2.75 -27.73 5.55
CA LYS A 93 -2.85 -26.39 6.11
C LYS A 93 -3.69 -25.53 5.17
N ALA A 94 -4.80 -24.99 5.68
CA ALA A 94 -5.67 -24.13 4.90
C ALA A 94 -5.99 -22.85 5.67
N TYR A 95 -6.27 -21.80 4.93
CA TYR A 95 -6.72 -20.50 5.44
C TYR A 95 -8.10 -20.21 4.85
N TYR A 96 -8.89 -19.46 5.58
CA TYR A 96 -10.17 -19.00 5.09
C TYR A 96 -10.33 -17.50 5.33
N PHE A 97 -11.11 -16.88 4.46
CA PHE A 97 -11.48 -15.46 4.57
C PHE A 97 -12.97 -15.36 4.39
N SER A 98 -13.60 -14.42 5.07
CA SER A 98 -14.98 -14.04 4.83
C SER A 98 -15.01 -12.88 3.85
N GLY A 99 -15.68 -13.07 2.72
CA GLY A 99 -15.77 -12.10 1.64
C GLY A 99 -14.64 -12.23 0.60
N GLU A 100 -14.81 -11.62 -0.53
CA GLU A 100 -13.68 -11.17 -1.35
C GLU A 100 -12.98 -10.15 -0.46
N CYS A 101 -11.70 -10.23 -0.18
CA CYS A 101 -11.03 -9.27 0.70
C CYS A 101 -11.14 -7.84 0.11
N GLN A 102 -12.37 -7.34 0.09
CA GLN A 102 -12.78 -6.05 -0.41
C GLN A 102 -13.40 -5.29 0.74
N GLU A 103 -12.71 -4.26 1.16
CA GLU A 103 -13.15 -3.42 2.26
C GLU A 103 -13.21 -1.96 1.80
N VAL A 104 -14.21 -1.23 2.32
CA VAL A 104 -14.37 0.19 2.04
C VAL A 104 -14.28 0.96 3.35
N TYR A 105 -13.32 1.85 3.44
CA TYR A 105 -13.09 2.73 4.58
C TYR A 105 -13.62 4.12 4.28
N THR A 106 -14.46 4.65 5.16
CA THR A 106 -15.06 5.98 5.01
C THR A 106 -14.69 6.95 6.14
N ALA A 107 -14.07 6.44 7.20
CA ALA A 107 -13.56 7.28 8.27
C ALA A 107 -12.39 8.14 7.76
N VAL A 108 -12.26 9.36 8.28
CA VAL A 108 -11.22 10.32 7.87
C VAL A 108 -9.82 9.83 8.20
N ARG A 109 -9.68 8.90 9.13
CA ARG A 109 -8.42 8.24 9.48
C ARG A 109 -8.66 6.79 9.87
N GLY A 110 -7.65 5.96 9.71
CA GLY A 110 -7.72 4.56 10.08
C GLY A 110 -6.43 3.82 9.76
N ASN A 111 -6.43 2.55 10.08
CA ASN A 111 -5.35 1.63 9.73
C ASN A 111 -5.94 0.29 9.30
N PHE A 112 -5.20 -0.44 8.51
CA PHE A 112 -5.49 -1.82 8.14
C PHE A 112 -4.22 -2.54 7.71
N SER A 113 -4.32 -3.85 7.56
CA SER A 113 -3.18 -4.69 7.20
C SER A 113 -3.61 -5.81 6.26
N SER A 114 -2.64 -6.46 5.65
CA SER A 114 -2.87 -7.68 4.88
C SER A 114 -3.52 -8.76 5.72
N PRO A 115 -4.25 -9.70 5.10
CA PRO A 115 -4.83 -10.83 5.82
C PRO A 115 -3.79 -11.59 6.63
N GLN A 116 -4.14 -11.91 7.89
CA GLN A 116 -3.31 -12.63 8.87
C GLN A 116 -2.06 -11.90 9.38
N TYR A 117 -1.83 -10.65 8.98
CA TYR A 117 -0.73 -9.87 9.54
C TYR A 117 -0.74 -9.90 11.09
N PRO A 118 0.40 -10.07 11.77
CA PRO A 118 1.77 -10.17 11.28
C PRO A 118 2.23 -11.60 10.90
N SER A 119 1.31 -12.58 10.81
CA SER A 119 1.61 -13.90 10.23
C SER A 119 1.63 -13.82 8.70
N SER A 120 2.09 -14.89 8.03
CA SER A 120 2.19 -14.91 6.58
C SER A 120 0.84 -14.76 5.89
N TYR A 121 0.76 -13.87 4.92
CA TYR A 121 -0.42 -13.73 4.06
C TYR A 121 -0.63 -14.97 3.19
N PRO A 122 -1.86 -15.23 2.74
CA PRO A 122 -2.16 -16.37 1.88
C PRO A 122 -1.74 -16.15 0.43
N ASN A 123 -1.42 -17.26 -0.25
CA ASN A 123 -1.23 -17.30 -1.69
C ASN A 123 -2.56 -17.19 -2.45
N ASN A 124 -2.52 -16.80 -3.71
CA ASN A 124 -3.64 -16.72 -4.65
C ASN A 124 -4.78 -15.84 -4.14
N ILE A 125 -4.46 -14.71 -3.52
CA ILE A 125 -5.46 -13.70 -3.13
C ILE A 125 -5.32 -12.45 -3.99
N HIS A 126 -6.43 -11.76 -4.14
CA HIS A 126 -6.55 -10.49 -4.81
C HIS A 126 -7.45 -9.61 -3.96
N CYS A 127 -6.84 -8.74 -3.16
CA CYS A 127 -7.53 -7.98 -2.12
C CYS A 127 -7.57 -6.50 -2.46
N HIS A 128 -8.74 -5.88 -2.23
CA HIS A 128 -8.97 -4.48 -2.48
C HIS A 128 -9.35 -3.75 -1.19
N TRP A 129 -8.67 -2.68 -0.88
CA TRP A 129 -9.04 -1.74 0.20
C TRP A 129 -9.28 -0.38 -0.40
N THR A 130 -10.53 0.03 -0.50
CA THR A 130 -10.91 1.33 -1.02
C THR A 130 -11.11 2.30 0.14
N ILE A 131 -10.33 3.36 0.17
CA ILE A 131 -10.52 4.48 1.09
C ILE A 131 -11.35 5.52 0.34
N ARG A 132 -12.52 5.87 0.88
CA ARG A 132 -13.45 6.84 0.28
C ARG A 132 -13.84 7.88 1.33
N LEU A 133 -13.21 9.03 1.26
CA LEU A 133 -13.44 10.14 2.17
C LEU A 133 -14.54 11.09 1.67
N PRO A 134 -15.04 12.00 2.53
CA PRO A 134 -15.93 13.07 2.07
C PRO A 134 -15.31 13.91 0.95
N PRO A 135 -16.13 14.52 0.07
CA PRO A 135 -15.63 15.40 -0.99
C PRO A 135 -14.74 16.51 -0.45
N GLY A 136 -13.66 16.81 -1.16
CA GLY A 136 -12.71 17.85 -0.80
C GLY A 136 -11.49 17.38 0.00
N TYR A 137 -11.53 16.20 0.58
CA TYR A 137 -10.34 15.56 1.15
C TYR A 137 -9.48 14.94 0.06
N ARG A 138 -8.20 14.72 0.42
CA ARG A 138 -7.30 13.79 -0.25
C ARG A 138 -6.90 12.71 0.73
N VAL A 139 -6.64 11.51 0.23
CA VAL A 139 -6.20 10.38 1.06
C VAL A 139 -4.69 10.36 1.11
N LYS A 140 -4.09 10.44 2.29
CA LYS A 140 -2.66 10.21 2.49
C LYS A 140 -2.47 8.87 3.20
N VAL A 141 -1.67 7.97 2.61
CA VAL A 141 -1.38 6.64 3.14
C VAL A 141 0.07 6.57 3.57
N PHE A 142 0.31 6.05 4.76
CA PHE A 142 1.61 5.79 5.36
C PHE A 142 1.81 4.28 5.44
N PHE A 143 2.94 3.80 4.97
CA PHE A 143 3.32 2.40 5.10
C PHE A 143 4.04 2.21 6.43
N LEU A 144 3.48 1.40 7.33
CA LEU A 144 4.03 1.13 8.66
C LEU A 144 4.94 -0.09 8.64
N ASP A 145 4.61 -1.06 7.79
CA ASP A 145 5.39 -2.28 7.54
C ASP A 145 5.12 -2.80 6.13
N LEU A 146 6.13 -3.37 5.50
CA LEU A 146 6.02 -4.04 4.20
C LEU A 146 7.04 -5.18 4.14
N ASP A 147 6.54 -6.40 3.96
CA ASP A 147 7.35 -7.61 3.76
C ASP A 147 6.58 -8.57 2.85
N LEU A 148 6.77 -8.40 1.55
CA LEU A 148 6.20 -9.22 0.48
C LEU A 148 7.29 -10.04 -0.20
N GLU A 149 6.92 -10.95 -1.10
CA GLU A 149 7.88 -11.60 -1.98
C GLU A 149 8.70 -10.54 -2.74
N GLY A 150 9.98 -10.80 -2.94
CA GLY A 150 10.89 -9.86 -3.58
C GLY A 150 10.67 -9.76 -5.09
N PRO A 151 11.26 -8.75 -5.74
CA PRO A 151 11.18 -8.61 -7.18
C PRO A 151 11.83 -9.78 -7.90
N SER A 152 11.35 -10.07 -9.09
CA SER A 152 11.91 -11.10 -9.98
C SER A 152 13.41 -10.83 -10.24
N SER A 153 14.23 -11.86 -10.13
CA SER A 153 15.66 -11.75 -10.42
C SER A 153 15.96 -11.45 -11.89
N LEU A 154 15.04 -11.78 -12.80
CA LEU A 154 15.16 -11.58 -14.23
C LEU A 154 14.76 -10.19 -14.67
N THR A 155 13.58 -9.73 -14.26
CA THR A 155 12.96 -8.48 -14.71
C THR A 155 13.27 -7.31 -13.77
N ARG A 156 13.61 -7.61 -12.50
CA ARG A 156 13.74 -6.65 -11.37
C ARG A 156 12.45 -5.89 -11.08
N THR A 157 11.31 -6.43 -11.51
CA THR A 157 9.97 -5.90 -11.29
C THR A 157 9.19 -6.78 -10.31
N CYS A 158 8.09 -6.27 -9.76
CA CYS A 158 7.21 -6.99 -8.85
C CYS A 158 6.27 -7.91 -9.65
N ASP A 159 6.82 -9.00 -10.20
CA ASP A 159 6.10 -9.92 -11.09
C ASP A 159 5.25 -10.96 -10.35
N PHE A 160 5.51 -11.13 -9.06
CA PHE A 160 4.88 -12.12 -8.19
C PHE A 160 3.90 -11.43 -7.25
N ASP A 161 4.23 -11.38 -5.96
CA ASP A 161 3.42 -10.69 -4.98
C ASP A 161 3.68 -9.19 -4.99
N HIS A 162 2.63 -8.38 -4.96
CA HIS A 162 2.80 -6.93 -4.93
C HIS A 162 1.64 -6.20 -4.25
N LEU A 163 1.96 -5.04 -3.70
CA LEU A 163 1.02 -4.06 -3.20
C LEU A 163 1.02 -2.88 -4.16
N ALA A 164 -0.14 -2.58 -4.77
CA ALA A 164 -0.32 -1.45 -5.67
C ALA A 164 -1.25 -0.40 -5.06
N ALA A 165 -1.01 0.87 -5.35
CA ALA A 165 -1.89 1.97 -4.98
C ALA A 165 -2.37 2.71 -6.23
N PHE A 166 -3.66 3.02 -6.29
CA PHE A 166 -4.30 3.70 -7.41
C PHE A 166 -4.98 5.00 -6.94
N ASP A 167 -4.87 6.04 -7.74
CA ASP A 167 -5.46 7.37 -7.50
C ASP A 167 -6.95 7.39 -7.86
N GLY A 168 -7.74 6.60 -7.17
CA GLY A 168 -9.17 6.41 -7.41
C GLY A 168 -9.71 5.15 -6.76
N ALA A 169 -10.91 4.73 -7.13
CA ALA A 169 -11.60 3.58 -6.53
C ALA A 169 -11.49 2.29 -7.37
N SER A 170 -10.76 2.28 -8.47
CA SER A 170 -10.62 1.12 -9.36
C SER A 170 -9.18 0.98 -9.86
N GLU A 171 -8.84 -0.19 -10.37
CA GLU A 171 -7.54 -0.50 -10.99
C GLU A 171 -7.30 0.23 -12.33
N GLU A 172 -8.34 0.82 -12.89
CA GLU A 172 -8.25 1.66 -14.09
C GLU A 172 -7.77 3.08 -13.79
N ALA A 173 -7.76 3.47 -12.51
CA ALA A 173 -7.27 4.77 -12.07
C ALA A 173 -5.74 4.86 -12.22
N PRO A 174 -5.17 6.08 -12.26
CA PRO A 174 -3.72 6.26 -12.33
C PRO A 174 -2.98 5.52 -11.21
N LEU A 175 -1.92 4.80 -11.56
CA LEU A 175 -1.07 4.09 -10.61
C LEU A 175 -0.21 5.10 -9.83
N LEU A 176 -0.33 5.12 -8.51
CA LEU A 176 0.51 5.90 -7.59
C LEU A 176 1.82 5.19 -7.26
N GLY A 177 1.80 3.86 -7.23
CA GLY A 177 2.98 3.04 -6.98
C GLY A 177 2.68 1.56 -6.93
N ASN A 178 3.72 0.74 -7.11
CA ASN A 178 3.68 -0.71 -7.03
C ASN A 178 4.93 -1.21 -6.30
N TRP A 179 4.76 -1.98 -5.23
CA TRP A 179 5.82 -2.36 -4.31
C TRP A 179 5.81 -3.84 -3.99
N CYS A 180 7.00 -4.39 -3.82
CA CYS A 180 7.28 -5.74 -3.36
C CYS A 180 8.57 -5.77 -2.54
N GLY A 181 8.90 -6.91 -1.93
CA GLY A 181 10.05 -7.02 -1.05
C GLY A 181 9.81 -6.37 0.32
N HIS A 182 10.85 -5.82 0.92
CA HIS A 182 10.85 -5.35 2.30
C HIS A 182 11.23 -3.87 2.48
N HIS A 183 11.39 -3.13 1.38
CA HIS A 183 11.68 -1.69 1.44
C HIS A 183 10.40 -0.91 1.68
N LEU A 184 10.37 -0.17 2.79
CA LEU A 184 9.23 0.65 3.15
C LEU A 184 9.07 1.81 2.15
N PRO A 185 7.92 1.93 1.46
CA PRO A 185 7.68 3.01 0.51
C PRO A 185 7.51 4.36 1.21
N ALA A 186 7.79 5.44 0.47
CA ALA A 186 7.38 6.77 0.88
C ALA A 186 5.84 6.87 0.93
N PRO A 187 5.27 7.73 1.80
CA PRO A 187 3.84 7.97 1.83
C PRO A 187 3.29 8.40 0.48
N VAL A 188 2.10 7.91 0.11
CA VAL A 188 1.40 8.32 -1.13
C VAL A 188 0.18 9.15 -0.80
N THR A 189 -0.15 10.08 -1.71
CA THR A 189 -1.32 10.96 -1.55
C THR A 189 -2.14 10.96 -2.83
N SER A 190 -3.45 10.73 -2.70
CA SER A 190 -4.37 10.79 -3.84
C SER A 190 -4.61 12.23 -4.32
N SER A 191 -5.00 12.39 -5.58
CA SER A 191 -5.43 13.69 -6.13
C SER A 191 -6.83 14.09 -5.66
N HIS A 192 -7.66 13.10 -5.31
CA HIS A 192 -9.06 13.26 -4.91
C HIS A 192 -9.36 12.50 -3.62
N ASN A 193 -10.62 12.39 -3.25
CA ASN A 193 -11.08 11.79 -2.00
C ASN A 193 -11.15 10.25 -1.99
N GLN A 194 -10.57 9.58 -2.99
CA GLN A 194 -10.58 8.13 -3.09
C GLN A 194 -9.17 7.61 -3.42
N LEU A 195 -8.84 6.47 -2.83
CA LEU A 195 -7.61 5.73 -3.08
C LEU A 195 -7.91 4.23 -2.94
N LEU A 196 -7.43 3.43 -3.88
CA LEU A 196 -7.47 1.99 -3.81
C LEU A 196 -6.07 1.45 -3.50
N LEU A 197 -5.99 0.59 -2.48
CA LEU A 197 -4.85 -0.32 -2.28
C LEU A 197 -5.25 -1.73 -2.73
N LEU A 198 -4.37 -2.39 -3.47
CA LEU A 198 -4.56 -3.72 -4.01
C LEU A 198 -3.38 -4.59 -3.64
N LEU A 199 -3.63 -5.73 -2.99
CA LEU A 199 -2.65 -6.79 -2.79
C LEU A 199 -2.95 -7.93 -3.75
N HIS A 200 -1.99 -8.25 -4.60
CA HIS A 200 -1.99 -9.45 -5.42
C HIS A 200 -0.94 -10.42 -4.90
N THR A 201 -1.28 -11.71 -4.79
CA THR A 201 -0.32 -12.76 -4.43
C THR A 201 -0.46 -13.95 -5.37
N ASP A 202 0.70 -14.52 -5.74
CA ASP A 202 0.76 -15.69 -6.60
C ASP A 202 0.57 -17.01 -5.80
N ARG A 203 0.97 -18.13 -6.36
CA ARG A 203 0.80 -19.46 -5.77
C ARG A 203 1.96 -19.90 -4.86
N SER A 204 3.03 -19.15 -4.78
CA SER A 204 4.28 -19.61 -4.16
C SER A 204 4.60 -18.84 -2.88
N THR A 205 5.70 -18.28 -2.74
CA THR A 205 6.32 -17.67 -1.57
C THR A 205 5.40 -16.68 -0.82
N THR A 206 5.23 -16.85 0.49
CA THR A 206 4.50 -15.89 1.34
C THR A 206 5.43 -15.24 2.34
N ARG A 207 5.12 -14.04 2.74
CA ARG A 207 5.81 -13.25 3.75
C ARG A 207 4.81 -12.68 4.77
N ARG A 208 5.29 -11.79 5.65
CA ARG A 208 4.48 -11.20 6.72
C ARG A 208 3.35 -10.30 6.19
N GLY A 209 3.52 -9.68 5.03
CA GLY A 209 2.54 -8.80 4.44
C GLY A 209 2.82 -7.33 4.69
N PHE A 210 1.76 -6.55 4.89
CA PHE A 210 1.86 -5.12 5.12
C PHE A 210 0.95 -4.63 6.23
N SER A 211 1.30 -3.48 6.78
CA SER A 211 0.44 -2.67 7.63
C SER A 211 0.53 -1.21 7.18
N VAL A 212 -0.62 -0.56 7.05
CA VAL A 212 -0.74 0.84 6.63
C VAL A 212 -1.64 1.62 7.56
N ALA A 213 -1.39 2.91 7.63
CA ALA A 213 -2.28 3.88 8.22
C ALA A 213 -2.64 4.94 7.17
N TYR A 214 -3.83 5.52 7.26
CA TYR A 214 -4.25 6.59 6.38
C TYR A 214 -4.93 7.73 7.11
N ILE A 215 -4.84 8.92 6.53
CA ILE A 215 -5.54 10.12 6.99
C ILE A 215 -6.09 10.91 5.80
N GLY A 216 -7.26 11.49 5.99
CA GLY A 216 -7.77 12.51 5.10
C GLY A 216 -7.03 13.83 5.32
N VAL A 217 -6.40 14.34 4.27
CA VAL A 217 -5.75 15.65 4.30
C VAL A 217 -6.58 16.65 3.51
N VAL A 218 -6.71 17.85 4.07
CA VAL A 218 -7.37 18.95 3.37
C VAL A 218 -6.34 19.65 2.51
N PRO A 219 -6.59 19.82 1.20
CA PRO A 219 -5.69 20.58 0.34
C PRO A 219 -5.74 22.05 0.72
N VAL A 220 -4.63 22.55 1.23
CA VAL A 220 -4.44 23.94 1.64
C VAL A 220 -3.47 24.60 0.70
N ASN A 221 -3.87 25.68 0.07
CA ASN A 221 -2.99 26.48 -0.75
C ASN A 221 -2.39 27.61 0.11
N VAL A 222 -1.08 27.58 0.30
CA VAL A 222 -0.35 28.56 1.07
C VAL A 222 0.57 29.36 0.16
N SER A 223 0.47 30.67 0.26
CA SER A 223 1.40 31.60 -0.33
C SER A 223 1.83 32.66 0.70
N CYS A 224 2.93 33.32 0.46
CA CYS A 224 3.33 34.41 1.33
C CYS A 224 3.98 35.57 0.56
N SER A 225 3.87 36.76 1.16
CA SER A 225 4.52 37.97 0.72
C SER A 225 5.82 38.20 1.52
N ARG A 226 6.28 39.44 1.53
CA ARG A 226 7.37 39.89 2.43
C ARG A 226 6.86 40.14 3.86
N THR A 227 5.56 40.26 4.06
CA THR A 227 4.97 40.76 5.30
C THR A 227 3.83 39.90 5.86
N ASP A 228 3.25 39.03 5.04
CA ASP A 228 2.05 38.30 5.40
C ASP A 228 1.95 36.90 4.76
N PHE A 229 1.23 35.99 5.43
CA PHE A 229 0.72 34.73 4.90
C PHE A 229 -0.60 34.97 4.18
N GLN A 230 -0.82 34.23 3.11
CA GLN A 230 -2.11 34.05 2.47
C GLN A 230 -2.41 32.56 2.35
N ILE A 231 -3.48 32.12 3.03
CA ILE A 231 -3.92 30.74 3.09
C ILE A 231 -5.30 30.64 2.47
N LEU A 232 -5.48 29.73 1.54
CA LEU A 232 -6.75 29.47 0.85
C LEU A 232 -7.12 27.99 0.98
N ILE A 233 -8.34 27.71 1.40
CA ILE A 233 -8.88 26.37 1.56
C ILE A 233 -10.26 26.34 0.91
N SER A 234 -10.59 25.30 0.14
CA SER A 234 -11.92 25.13 -0.42
C SER A 234 -12.95 24.97 0.71
N ALA A 235 -13.98 25.80 0.75
CA ALA A 235 -15.08 25.68 1.71
C ALA A 235 -15.84 24.35 1.54
N GLN A 236 -15.91 23.83 0.31
CA GLN A 236 -16.50 22.53 0.03
C GLN A 236 -15.70 21.37 0.68
N ALA A 237 -14.37 21.48 0.73
CA ALA A 237 -13.52 20.52 1.41
C ALA A 237 -13.73 20.47 2.92
N LEU A 238 -14.24 21.55 3.50
CA LEU A 238 -14.44 21.69 4.94
C LEU A 238 -15.92 21.61 5.37
N ALA A 239 -16.85 21.48 4.42
CA ALA A 239 -18.27 21.40 4.76
C ALA A 239 -18.60 20.16 5.61
N PRO A 240 -19.35 20.26 6.72
CA PRO A 240 -20.10 21.43 7.20
C PRO A 240 -19.37 22.29 8.26
N LEU A 241 -18.05 22.41 8.20
CA LEU A 241 -17.24 23.10 9.20
C LEU A 241 -17.49 24.62 9.19
N GLU A 242 -17.63 25.21 10.36
CA GLU A 242 -17.73 26.64 10.50
C GLU A 242 -16.38 27.33 10.35
N ARG A 243 -16.36 28.53 9.73
CA ARG A 243 -15.13 29.34 9.52
C ARG A 243 -14.32 29.59 10.80
N THR A 244 -15.00 29.68 11.96
CA THR A 244 -14.37 29.92 13.27
C THR A 244 -13.51 28.75 13.76
N LYS A 245 -13.70 27.59 13.19
CA LYS A 245 -12.93 26.37 13.45
C LYS A 245 -11.68 26.24 12.59
N VAL A 246 -11.43 27.20 11.69
CA VAL A 246 -10.23 27.28 10.84
C VAL A 246 -9.48 28.55 11.18
N TYR A 247 -8.31 28.46 11.78
CA TYR A 247 -7.56 29.62 12.27
C TYR A 247 -6.05 29.40 12.24
N LEU A 248 -5.30 30.49 12.13
CA LEU A 248 -3.83 30.50 12.14
C LEU A 248 -3.33 30.94 13.53
N GLY A 249 -2.58 30.09 14.21
CA GLY A 249 -1.99 30.34 15.53
C GLY A 249 -3.00 30.55 16.65
N SER A 250 -3.88 31.52 16.53
CA SER A 250 -4.89 31.80 17.52
C SER A 250 -6.29 31.94 16.92
N ARG A 251 -7.33 31.68 17.72
CA ARG A 251 -8.75 31.76 17.27
C ARG A 251 -9.14 33.18 16.83
N SER A 252 -8.42 34.21 17.26
CA SER A 252 -8.63 35.58 16.77
C SER A 252 -8.27 35.77 15.29
N CYS A 253 -7.48 34.87 14.75
CA CYS A 253 -7.05 34.82 13.35
C CYS A 253 -7.83 33.75 12.55
N ALA A 254 -9.14 33.68 12.79
CA ALA A 254 -10.01 32.74 12.09
C ALA A 254 -10.17 33.11 10.60
N ALA A 255 -10.50 32.09 9.81
CA ALA A 255 -10.75 32.24 8.39
C ALA A 255 -11.94 33.14 8.10
N GLN A 256 -11.86 33.86 6.99
CA GLN A 256 -12.96 34.60 6.39
C GLN A 256 -13.49 33.80 5.19
N GLU A 257 -14.81 33.70 5.07
CA GLU A 257 -15.43 33.07 3.93
C GLU A 257 -15.55 34.08 2.78
N VAL A 258 -14.93 33.75 1.64
CA VAL A 258 -14.95 34.54 0.43
C VAL A 258 -15.41 33.66 -0.73
N GLY A 259 -16.67 33.71 -1.07
CA GLY A 259 -17.29 32.81 -2.06
C GLY A 259 -17.24 31.35 -1.57
N SER A 260 -16.65 30.48 -2.36
CA SER A 260 -16.47 29.05 -2.05
C SER A 260 -15.14 28.73 -1.36
N THR A 261 -14.47 29.73 -0.76
CA THR A 261 -13.12 29.59 -0.21
C THR A 261 -13.03 30.20 1.18
N PHE A 262 -12.44 29.49 2.11
CA PHE A 262 -11.95 30.04 3.37
C PHE A 262 -10.58 30.68 3.14
N ARG A 263 -10.46 31.95 3.50
CA ARG A 263 -9.23 32.74 3.34
C ARG A 263 -8.73 33.22 4.69
N ILE A 264 -7.44 33.03 4.95
CA ILE A 264 -6.73 33.66 6.05
C ILE A 264 -5.64 34.54 5.44
N GLN A 265 -5.61 35.81 5.84
CA GLN A 265 -4.51 36.72 5.55
C GLN A 265 -3.97 37.24 6.88
N ALA A 266 -2.74 36.85 7.21
CA ALA A 266 -2.14 37.15 8.50
C ALA A 266 -0.76 37.78 8.32
N ARG A 267 -0.54 38.92 8.98
CA ARG A 267 0.77 39.57 9.04
C ARG A 267 1.72 38.75 9.91
N PHE A 268 3.02 38.83 9.62
CA PHE A 268 4.04 38.07 10.38
C PHE A 268 4.25 38.55 11.83
N ASP A 269 3.68 39.67 12.20
CA ASP A 269 3.67 40.21 13.55
C ASP A 269 2.42 39.88 14.37
N THR A 270 1.52 39.04 13.80
CA THR A 270 0.22 38.66 14.38
C THR A 270 0.05 37.15 14.38
N CYS A 271 -1.03 36.65 14.94
CA CYS A 271 -1.48 35.26 14.82
C CYS A 271 -0.46 34.22 15.33
N GLY A 272 0.32 34.54 16.36
CA GLY A 272 1.26 33.59 16.95
C GLY A 272 2.37 33.14 16.00
N THR A 273 2.71 33.98 15.03
CA THR A 273 3.81 33.71 14.10
C THR A 273 5.18 33.88 14.76
N GLU A 274 6.09 32.95 14.48
CA GLU A 274 7.45 32.97 15.01
C GLU A 274 8.47 33.14 13.89
N SER A 275 9.53 33.92 14.14
CA SER A 275 10.65 34.07 13.23
C SER A 275 11.79 33.17 13.66
N GLN A 276 12.12 32.18 12.85
CA GLN A 276 13.24 31.28 13.05
C GLN A 276 14.40 31.60 12.10
N ARG A 277 15.63 31.59 12.60
CA ARG A 277 16.84 31.73 11.79
C ARG A 277 17.40 30.34 11.50
N ARG A 278 17.42 29.95 10.23
CA ARG A 278 18.04 28.70 9.78
C ARG A 278 19.03 29.00 8.64
N ASN A 279 20.29 28.58 8.80
CA ASN A 279 21.33 28.76 7.76
C ASN A 279 21.41 30.20 7.16
N ASN A 280 21.38 31.22 8.01
CA ASN A 280 21.41 32.63 7.60
C ASN A 280 20.16 33.17 6.84
N THR A 281 19.11 32.36 6.70
CA THR A 281 17.79 32.76 6.19
C THR A 281 16.81 32.91 7.34
N SER A 282 15.94 33.93 7.27
CA SER A 282 14.83 34.09 8.20
C SER A 282 13.63 33.35 7.62
N VAL A 283 13.14 32.38 8.37
CA VAL A 283 11.92 31.62 8.05
C VAL A 283 10.84 32.02 9.06
N ILE A 284 9.68 32.38 8.57
CA ILE A 284 8.51 32.67 9.40
C ILE A 284 7.68 31.39 9.51
N VAL A 285 7.31 31.01 10.73
CA VAL A 285 6.57 29.79 11.00
C VAL A 285 5.30 30.12 11.78
N SER A 286 4.21 29.47 11.47
CA SER A 286 2.95 29.49 12.23
C SER A 286 2.25 28.15 12.12
N VAL A 287 1.20 27.92 12.91
CA VAL A 287 0.41 26.70 12.86
C VAL A 287 -1.02 27.01 12.42
N LEU A 288 -1.46 26.35 11.35
CA LEU A 288 -2.85 26.38 10.90
C LEU A 288 -3.60 25.25 11.61
N TYR A 289 -4.68 25.59 12.27
CA TYR A 289 -5.58 24.67 12.94
C TYR A 289 -6.86 24.51 12.15
N ILE A 290 -7.28 23.27 11.92
CA ILE A 290 -8.59 22.90 11.38
C ILE A 290 -9.25 21.99 12.41
N ASP A 291 -10.25 22.51 13.12
CA ASP A 291 -10.91 21.86 14.26
C ASP A 291 -12.18 21.13 13.80
N PHE A 292 -12.08 19.82 13.59
CA PHE A 292 -13.20 18.94 13.24
C PHE A 292 -13.94 18.40 14.46
N SER A 293 -13.58 18.81 15.66
CA SER A 293 -14.15 18.30 16.89
C SER A 293 -15.68 18.41 16.92
N ALA A 294 -16.34 17.29 17.21
CA ALA A 294 -17.78 17.16 17.31
C ALA A 294 -18.16 16.17 18.41
N GLY A 295 -19.27 16.41 19.11
CA GLY A 295 -19.83 15.44 20.05
C GLY A 295 -18.95 15.08 21.25
N GLY A 296 -18.00 15.97 21.65
CA GLY A 296 -17.10 15.74 22.78
C GLY A 296 -15.81 14.98 22.42
N GLN A 297 -15.63 14.61 21.15
CA GLN A 297 -14.39 14.04 20.67
C GLN A 297 -13.55 15.16 20.04
N GLU A 298 -12.30 15.31 20.52
CA GLU A 298 -11.34 16.25 19.98
C GLU A 298 -10.72 15.67 18.70
N ASP A 299 -10.79 16.43 17.61
CA ASP A 299 -10.23 16.09 16.31
C ASP A 299 -9.72 17.38 15.64
N ILE A 300 -8.51 17.76 15.98
CA ILE A 300 -7.86 18.98 15.47
C ILE A 300 -6.71 18.59 14.57
N HIS A 301 -6.76 19.04 13.32
CA HIS A 301 -5.65 18.91 12.39
C HIS A 301 -4.76 20.14 12.48
N GLU A 302 -3.50 19.93 12.74
CA GLU A 302 -2.47 20.96 12.85
C GLU A 302 -1.52 20.90 11.67
N TYR A 303 -1.34 22.03 11.01
CA TYR A 303 -0.43 22.15 9.88
C TYR A 303 0.59 23.24 10.16
N GLU A 304 1.87 22.90 10.15
CA GLU A 304 2.92 23.91 10.20
C GLU A 304 3.00 24.63 8.85
N VAL A 305 2.89 25.93 8.88
CA VAL A 305 2.98 26.82 7.72
C VAL A 305 4.27 27.58 7.81
N ARG A 306 5.12 27.48 6.79
CA ARG A 306 6.42 28.15 6.71
C ARG A 306 6.45 29.12 5.55
N CYS A 307 7.14 30.26 5.72
CA CYS A 307 7.40 31.23 4.68
C CYS A 307 8.86 31.69 4.72
N GLU A 308 9.50 31.72 3.56
CA GLU A 308 10.76 32.41 3.35
C GLU A 308 10.50 33.78 2.66
N PRO A 309 10.36 34.88 3.42
CA PRO A 309 9.88 36.16 2.86
C PRO A 309 10.75 36.73 1.75
N ARG A 310 12.06 36.41 1.74
CA ARG A 310 12.99 36.86 0.69
C ARG A 310 12.75 36.20 -0.64
N ARG A 311 12.39 34.89 -0.63
CA ARG A 311 12.08 34.09 -1.82
C ARG A 311 10.61 34.13 -2.19
N LYS A 312 9.73 34.50 -1.25
CA LYS A 312 8.28 34.42 -1.33
C LYS A 312 7.80 32.97 -1.51
N GLU A 313 8.57 32.03 -0.97
CA GLU A 313 8.25 30.61 -0.97
C GLU A 313 7.52 30.24 0.31
N ALA A 314 6.41 29.52 0.18
CA ALA A 314 5.66 29.02 1.30
C ALA A 314 5.55 27.50 1.21
N SER A 315 5.55 26.84 2.36
CA SER A 315 5.32 25.39 2.48
C SER A 315 4.38 25.10 3.63
N ILE A 316 3.73 23.95 3.57
CA ILE A 316 2.81 23.46 4.60
C ILE A 316 3.09 21.99 4.89
N HIS A 317 3.14 21.64 6.17
CA HIS A 317 3.39 20.29 6.65
C HIS A 317 2.35 19.92 7.72
N LEU A 318 1.78 18.73 7.64
CA LEU A 318 0.87 18.21 8.68
C LEU A 318 1.69 17.85 9.92
N LEU A 319 1.39 18.49 11.07
CA LEU A 319 2.04 18.24 12.36
C LEU A 319 1.30 17.20 13.20
N SER A 320 -0.01 17.34 13.28
CA SER A 320 -0.82 16.46 14.11
C SER A 320 -1.22 15.21 13.36
N GLY A 321 -1.01 14.11 14.01
CA GLY A 321 -1.22 12.79 13.48
C GLY A 321 -0.16 11.81 13.95
N SER A 322 0.93 12.30 14.55
CA SER A 322 1.98 11.43 15.11
C SER A 322 1.50 10.56 16.26
N ASP A 323 0.61 11.07 17.12
CA ASP A 323 0.15 10.34 18.29
C ASP A 323 -0.70 9.11 17.94
N TRP A 324 -1.46 9.12 16.86
CA TRP A 324 -2.23 7.96 16.41
C TRP A 324 -1.39 6.96 15.58
N LEU A 325 -0.26 7.37 15.02
CA LEU A 325 0.73 6.48 14.43
C LEU A 325 1.52 5.70 15.50
N GLY A 326 1.43 6.10 16.78
CA GLY A 326 2.12 5.46 17.90
C GLY A 326 3.64 5.42 17.68
N PRO A 327 4.32 4.29 17.97
CA PRO A 327 5.78 4.19 17.83
C PRO A 327 6.31 4.36 16.39
N TYR A 328 5.45 4.40 15.40
CA TYR A 328 5.78 4.60 13.97
C TYR A 328 5.86 6.07 13.55
N ALA A 329 5.51 7.01 14.44
CA ALA A 329 5.57 8.45 14.17
C ALA A 329 6.97 8.92 13.74
N ALA A 330 8.01 8.40 14.39
CA ALA A 330 9.40 8.73 14.08
C ALA A 330 9.83 8.32 12.66
N THR A 331 9.25 7.26 12.11
CA THR A 331 9.52 6.79 10.75
C THR A 331 8.82 7.65 9.70
N ALA A 332 7.64 8.20 10.04
CA ALA A 332 6.88 9.08 9.15
C ALA A 332 7.52 10.48 9.00
N GLU A 333 8.20 10.97 10.05
CA GLU A 333 8.90 12.27 10.01
C GLU A 333 10.21 12.23 9.21
N HIS A 334 10.89 11.09 9.13
CA HIS A 334 12.13 10.95 8.36
C HIS A 334 11.92 10.81 6.85
N LEU A 335 10.70 10.53 6.41
CA LEU A 335 10.31 10.46 4.99
C LEU A 335 9.76 11.81 4.50
N GLN A 336 10.44 12.92 4.84
CA GLN A 336 10.10 14.24 4.29
C GLN A 336 10.30 14.22 2.77
N GLU A 337 9.24 14.57 2.05
CA GLU A 337 9.20 14.74 0.60
C GLU A 337 10.41 15.52 0.09
N ALA A 338 11.14 14.91 -0.83
CA ALA A 338 11.97 15.70 -1.74
C ALA A 338 11.02 16.60 -2.55
N PRO A 339 11.33 17.88 -2.72
CA PRO A 339 10.47 18.78 -3.49
C PRO A 339 10.27 18.22 -4.90
N PRO A 340 9.06 18.37 -5.51
CA PRO A 340 8.84 17.99 -6.89
C PRO A 340 9.89 18.67 -7.76
N ARG A 341 10.56 17.90 -8.61
CA ARG A 341 11.42 18.45 -9.65
C ARG A 341 10.49 19.12 -10.65
N ASP A 342 10.37 20.43 -10.54
CA ASP A 342 9.83 21.24 -11.63
C ASP A 342 10.75 21.05 -12.85
N GLU A 343 10.12 20.71 -13.97
CA GLU A 343 10.77 20.75 -15.29
C GLU A 343 11.28 22.19 -15.51
N VAL A 344 12.60 22.36 -15.44
CA VAL A 344 13.25 23.60 -15.83
C VAL A 344 13.65 23.48 -17.29
N GLU A 345 13.04 24.34 -18.10
CA GLU A 345 13.42 24.65 -19.47
C GLU A 345 14.94 24.69 -19.66
N ALA A 346 15.35 24.05 -20.74
CA ALA A 346 16.75 24.03 -21.19
C ALA A 346 17.26 25.45 -21.53
N LEU A 347 18.23 25.90 -20.76
CA LEU A 347 19.14 26.97 -21.17
C LEU A 347 20.52 26.36 -21.39
N GLU A 348 20.98 26.46 -22.63
CA GLU A 348 22.28 25.99 -23.10
C GLU A 348 23.43 26.61 -22.30
N GLY A 349 24.29 25.75 -21.75
CA GLY A 349 25.60 26.13 -21.18
C GLY A 349 26.60 24.99 -21.39
N PRO A 350 27.91 25.24 -21.44
CA PRO A 350 28.86 24.47 -22.23
C PRO A 350 29.15 23.08 -21.68
N VAL A 351 29.26 22.14 -22.59
CA VAL A 351 29.61 20.72 -22.50
C VAL A 351 30.80 20.50 -21.56
N ALA A 352 30.56 19.85 -20.40
CA ALA A 352 31.61 19.21 -19.62
C ALA A 352 31.82 17.80 -20.19
N MET A 353 33.03 17.51 -20.65
CA MET A 353 33.47 16.19 -21.11
C MET A 353 33.23 15.15 -20.03
N VAL A 354 32.34 14.22 -20.32
CA VAL A 354 32.26 12.93 -19.59
C VAL A 354 33.46 12.09 -20.04
N THR A 355 34.37 11.82 -19.12
CA THR A 355 35.43 10.83 -19.33
C THR A 355 34.80 9.45 -19.42
N GLN A 356 34.68 8.96 -20.63
CA GLN A 356 34.22 7.60 -20.92
C GLN A 356 35.31 6.63 -20.43
N ASP A 357 34.90 5.67 -19.61
CA ASP A 357 35.78 4.67 -19.01
C ASP A 357 36.47 3.84 -20.13
N THR A 358 37.80 3.91 -20.20
CA THR A 358 38.60 3.26 -21.26
C THR A 358 38.51 1.74 -21.24
N SER A 359 37.95 1.15 -20.19
CA SER A 359 37.76 -0.31 -20.06
C SER A 359 36.71 -0.86 -21.04
N ASP A 360 35.62 -0.13 -21.28
CA ASP A 360 34.53 -0.59 -22.15
C ASP A 360 34.92 -0.58 -23.64
N ILE A 361 35.78 0.38 -24.04
CA ILE A 361 36.28 0.46 -25.43
C ILE A 361 37.24 -0.69 -25.72
N VAL A 362 38.09 -1.09 -24.75
CA VAL A 362 39.00 -2.19 -24.87
C VAL A 362 38.24 -3.53 -24.95
N PHE A 363 37.20 -3.70 -24.16
CA PHE A 363 36.38 -4.91 -24.18
C PHE A 363 35.65 -5.10 -25.52
N LEU A 364 35.03 -4.03 -26.02
CA LEU A 364 34.37 -4.03 -27.33
C LEU A 364 35.34 -4.32 -28.47
N GLY A 365 36.55 -3.75 -28.43
CA GLY A 365 37.63 -4.03 -29.40
C GLY A 365 38.06 -5.47 -29.41
N LEU A 366 38.23 -6.09 -28.25
CA LEU A 366 38.59 -7.50 -28.12
C LEU A 366 37.49 -8.46 -28.64
N CYS A 367 36.24 -8.15 -28.41
CA CYS A 367 35.12 -8.93 -28.92
C CYS A 367 35.02 -8.90 -30.46
N ILE A 368 35.25 -7.71 -31.05
CA ILE A 368 35.27 -7.58 -32.53
C ILE A 368 36.43 -8.34 -33.13
N LEU A 369 37.63 -8.28 -32.52
CA LEU A 369 38.83 -9.00 -33.01
C LEU A 369 38.64 -10.53 -32.95
N ALA A 370 38.06 -11.03 -31.88
CA ALA A 370 37.74 -12.45 -31.73
C ALA A 370 36.71 -12.93 -32.78
N GLY A 371 35.69 -12.11 -33.07
CA GLY A 371 34.69 -12.38 -34.10
C GLY A 371 35.31 -12.46 -35.51
N VAL A 372 36.19 -11.53 -35.84
CA VAL A 372 36.89 -11.50 -37.14
C VAL A 372 37.80 -12.73 -37.31
N LEU A 373 38.53 -13.12 -36.27
CA LEU A 373 39.41 -14.31 -36.30
C LEU A 373 38.60 -15.61 -36.48
N MET A 374 37.42 -15.71 -35.86
CA MET A 374 36.52 -16.86 -36.04
C MET A 374 36.01 -16.95 -37.49
N VAL A 375 35.63 -15.84 -38.09
CA VAL A 375 35.18 -15.81 -39.50
C VAL A 375 36.32 -16.20 -40.45
N ILE A 376 37.54 -15.70 -40.24
CA ILE A 376 38.71 -16.08 -41.04
C ILE A 376 39.01 -17.57 -40.91
N ALA A 377 38.95 -18.13 -39.70
CA ALA A 377 39.19 -19.56 -39.49
C ALA A 377 38.16 -20.44 -40.23
N ILE A 378 36.87 -20.03 -40.22
CA ILE A 378 35.78 -20.73 -40.92
C ILE A 378 36.02 -20.68 -42.46
N VAL A 379 36.39 -19.51 -42.99
CA VAL A 379 36.65 -19.33 -44.42
C VAL A 379 37.86 -20.18 -44.87
N VAL A 380 38.92 -20.23 -44.08
CA VAL A 380 40.09 -21.08 -44.37
C VAL A 380 39.74 -22.58 -44.34
N LEU A 381 38.87 -22.98 -43.39
CA LEU A 381 38.38 -24.37 -43.28
C LEU A 381 37.49 -24.77 -44.47
N MET A 382 36.78 -23.82 -45.07
CA MET A 382 35.91 -24.04 -46.24
C MET A 382 36.70 -24.07 -47.58
N LEU A 383 37.92 -23.53 -47.55
CA LEU A 383 38.78 -23.46 -48.75
C LEU A 383 39.85 -24.58 -48.81
N LEU A 384 40.02 -25.35 -47.73
CA LEU A 384 40.80 -26.57 -47.64
C LEU A 384 39.93 -27.82 -47.87
#